data_e9cc3d8ee9e930fd3a69c24105fa8c33
#
_entry.id   e9cc3d8ee9e930fd3a69c24105fa8c33
#
_cell.length_a   1.000
_cell.length_b   1.000
_cell.length_c   1.000
_cell.angle_alpha   90.00
_cell.angle_beta   90.00
_cell.angle_gamma   90.00
#
_symmetry.space_group_name_H-M   'P 1'
#
loop_
_entity.id
_entity.type
_entity.pdbx_description
1 polymer ?
#
loop_
_entity_poly.entity_id
_entity_poly.type
_entity_poly.pdbx_seq_one_letter_code
_entity_poly.pdbx_strand_id
1 'polypeptide(L)'
;AAITLRRSWSDIVTQLERDNIFCVNSRLCMETCADKFRTYITLVESKIRQPKTVLVNHKEKIPTSFDRLKTKYPVIVKTIAGSLGVGVIKVENEGALVSTVQIIDKLEPNLGILVQEFIETKFDVRVIVIAGKAHGAIMRPVLKKDFRSNVALGSKPEKFELTELEKNVCEKTAKSVNGLWVGVDFITSKNRENEAPYVIEVNSSPGTKGYKDATKTNLVKDVMTTFLNRENWLKLEPFQSIYGEE
;
A
#
# COMPACT_ATOMS: atom_id res chain seq x y z
N ALA A 1 -19.72 -5.40 -6.27
CA ALA A 1 -20.19 -4.12 -5.70
C ALA A 1 -19.01 -3.20 -5.34
N ALA A 2 -17.97 -3.70 -4.63
CA ALA A 2 -16.82 -2.85 -4.24
C ALA A 2 -15.99 -2.34 -5.43
N ILE A 3 -15.85 -3.13 -6.50
CA ILE A 3 -15.14 -2.74 -7.72
C ILE A 3 -15.92 -1.65 -8.47
N THR A 4 -17.24 -1.74 -8.52
CA THR A 4 -18.10 -0.76 -9.18
C THR A 4 -18.07 0.58 -8.46
N LEU A 5 -18.10 0.60 -7.12
CA LEU A 5 -17.99 1.83 -6.33
C LEU A 5 -16.62 2.52 -6.51
N ARG A 6 -15.52 1.75 -6.56
CA ARG A 6 -14.18 2.34 -6.80
C ARG A 6 -14.04 2.95 -8.19
N ARG A 7 -14.61 2.33 -9.23
CA ARG A 7 -14.62 2.91 -10.58
C ARG A 7 -15.40 4.23 -10.62
N SER A 8 -16.57 4.30 -9.99
CA SER A 8 -17.36 5.53 -9.97
C SER A 8 -16.65 6.70 -9.25
N TRP A 9 -15.90 6.43 -8.17
CA TRP A 9 -15.09 7.48 -7.53
C TRP A 9 -13.93 7.95 -8.41
N SER A 10 -13.23 7.03 -9.08
CA SER A 10 -12.18 7.37 -10.05
C SER A 10 -12.73 8.21 -11.21
N ASP A 11 -13.94 7.89 -11.69
CA ASP A 11 -14.60 8.66 -12.77
C ASP A 11 -14.99 10.08 -12.31
N ILE A 12 -15.50 10.23 -11.08
CA ILE A 12 -15.79 11.53 -10.48
C ILE A 12 -14.52 12.38 -10.38
N VAL A 13 -13.43 11.80 -9.82
CA VAL A 13 -12.15 12.52 -9.72
C VAL A 13 -11.62 12.89 -11.10
N THR A 14 -11.78 12.01 -12.11
CA THR A 14 -11.41 12.33 -13.50
C THR A 14 -12.12 13.59 -14.02
N GLN A 15 -13.42 13.71 -13.73
CA GLN A 15 -14.17 14.89 -14.16
C GLN A 15 -13.73 16.15 -13.41
N LEU A 16 -13.51 16.05 -12.10
CA LEU A 16 -13.01 17.18 -11.29
C LEU A 16 -11.64 17.66 -11.78
N GLU A 17 -10.72 16.74 -12.10
CA GLU A 17 -9.41 17.09 -12.66
C GLU A 17 -9.52 17.77 -14.04
N ARG A 18 -10.46 17.34 -14.90
CA ARG A 18 -10.74 18.00 -16.20
C ARG A 18 -11.26 19.42 -16.02
N ASP A 19 -11.99 19.66 -14.94
CA ASP A 19 -12.52 20.97 -14.59
C ASP A 19 -11.48 21.80 -13.79
N ASN A 20 -10.21 21.41 -13.78
CA ASN A 20 -9.10 22.01 -13.04
C ASN A 20 -9.34 22.13 -11.52
N ILE A 21 -10.10 21.19 -10.95
CA ILE A 21 -10.32 21.12 -9.51
C ILE A 21 -9.21 20.26 -8.88
N PHE A 22 -8.48 20.86 -7.96
CA PHE A 22 -7.43 20.17 -7.20
C PHE A 22 -7.99 19.03 -6.35
N CYS A 23 -7.52 17.82 -6.59
CA CYS A 23 -7.99 16.61 -5.92
C CYS A 23 -6.90 15.97 -5.03
N VAL A 24 -7.24 15.67 -3.80
CA VAL A 24 -6.39 14.90 -2.87
C VAL A 24 -7.07 13.54 -2.62
N ASN A 25 -6.61 12.48 -3.25
CA ASN A 25 -5.52 12.32 -4.21
C ASN A 25 -6.04 12.38 -5.66
N SER A 26 -5.10 12.50 -6.62
CA SER A 26 -5.40 12.41 -8.04
C SER A 26 -5.92 11.02 -8.44
N ARG A 27 -6.61 10.95 -9.61
CA ARG A 27 -7.03 9.69 -10.21
C ARG A 27 -5.86 8.71 -10.37
N LEU A 28 -4.73 9.20 -10.87
CA LEU A 28 -3.55 8.37 -11.09
C LEU A 28 -3.06 7.71 -9.79
N CYS A 29 -2.98 8.46 -8.71
CA CYS A 29 -2.64 7.93 -7.39
C CYS A 29 -3.66 6.88 -6.92
N MET A 30 -4.96 7.19 -7.05
CA MET A 30 -6.04 6.29 -6.61
C MET A 30 -6.00 4.95 -7.37
N GLU A 31 -5.86 4.99 -8.70
CA GLU A 31 -5.78 3.80 -9.55
C GLU A 31 -4.52 2.99 -9.29
N THR A 32 -3.37 3.65 -9.13
CA THR A 32 -2.10 2.98 -8.82
C THR A 32 -2.19 2.24 -7.48
N CYS A 33 -2.68 2.90 -6.43
CA CYS A 33 -2.81 2.28 -5.11
C CYS A 33 -3.93 1.24 -5.02
N ALA A 34 -4.95 1.30 -5.88
CA ALA A 34 -6.05 0.32 -5.91
C ALA A 34 -5.64 -1.02 -6.52
N ASP A 35 -4.61 -1.04 -7.35
CA ASP A 35 -4.06 -2.22 -8.01
C ASP A 35 -2.71 -2.58 -7.41
N LYS A 36 -2.66 -3.70 -6.68
CA LYS A 36 -1.43 -4.13 -5.98
C LYS A 36 -0.29 -4.46 -6.92
N PHE A 37 -0.59 -4.94 -8.15
CA PHE A 37 0.47 -5.23 -9.11
C PHE A 37 1.02 -3.95 -9.72
N ARG A 38 0.16 -3.00 -10.07
CA ARG A 38 0.59 -1.67 -10.54
C ARG A 38 1.43 -0.97 -9.48
N THR A 39 0.99 -0.96 -8.22
CA THR A 39 1.78 -0.47 -7.08
C THR A 39 3.15 -1.14 -7.03
N TYR A 40 3.19 -2.49 -7.10
CA TYR A 40 4.44 -3.24 -7.06
C TYR A 40 5.41 -2.80 -8.17
N ILE A 41 4.96 -2.71 -9.42
CA ILE A 41 5.80 -2.28 -10.55
C ILE A 41 6.31 -0.85 -10.35
N THR A 42 5.44 0.09 -9.98
CA THR A 42 5.81 1.49 -9.69
C THR A 42 6.91 1.59 -8.63
N LEU A 43 6.81 0.77 -7.57
CA LEU A 43 7.82 0.74 -6.52
C LEU A 43 9.13 0.07 -6.96
N VAL A 44 9.08 -0.95 -7.84
CA VAL A 44 10.27 -1.56 -8.46
C VAL A 44 11.02 -0.52 -9.30
N GLU A 45 10.32 0.19 -10.19
CA GLU A 45 10.90 1.27 -11.01
C GLU A 45 11.55 2.35 -10.17
N SER A 46 10.95 2.65 -9.03
CA SER A 46 11.48 3.61 -8.05
C SER A 46 12.57 3.02 -7.15
N LYS A 47 13.01 1.78 -7.35
CA LYS A 47 14.02 1.10 -6.54
C LYS A 47 13.69 1.10 -5.03
N ILE A 48 12.43 0.89 -4.70
CA ILE A 48 11.94 0.76 -3.33
C ILE A 48 11.93 -0.72 -2.96
N ARG A 49 12.51 -1.05 -1.80
CA ARG A 49 12.59 -2.43 -1.33
C ARG A 49 11.21 -2.97 -0.99
N GLN A 50 10.88 -4.12 -1.55
CA GLN A 50 9.62 -4.84 -1.34
C GLN A 50 9.90 -6.33 -1.13
N PRO A 51 8.99 -7.10 -0.53
CA PRO A 51 9.06 -8.55 -0.62
C PRO A 51 9.03 -9.00 -2.08
N LYS A 52 9.81 -9.99 -2.46
CA LYS A 52 9.81 -10.54 -3.81
C LYS A 52 8.39 -10.96 -4.18
N THR A 53 7.95 -10.61 -5.37
CA THR A 53 6.57 -10.81 -5.81
C THR A 53 6.54 -11.26 -7.27
N VAL A 54 5.68 -12.21 -7.60
CA VAL A 54 5.39 -12.65 -8.96
C VAL A 54 3.89 -12.62 -9.22
N LEU A 55 3.52 -12.35 -10.47
CA LEU A 55 2.14 -12.44 -10.93
C LEU A 55 1.89 -13.84 -11.49
N VAL A 56 0.80 -14.46 -11.06
CA VAL A 56 0.33 -15.77 -11.52
C VAL A 56 -1.08 -15.60 -12.06
N ASN A 57 -1.29 -15.86 -13.33
CA ASN A 57 -2.59 -15.76 -13.98
C ASN A 57 -3.29 -17.12 -14.10
N HIS A 58 -2.53 -18.22 -14.12
CA HIS A 58 -3.04 -19.58 -14.26
C HIS A 58 -2.21 -20.56 -13.45
N LYS A 59 -2.84 -21.62 -12.94
CA LYS A 59 -2.20 -22.65 -12.12
C LYS A 59 -0.99 -23.32 -12.80
N GLU A 60 -1.03 -23.49 -14.11
CA GLU A 60 0.05 -24.09 -14.89
C GLU A 60 1.34 -23.23 -14.87
N LYS A 61 1.22 -21.96 -14.54
CA LYS A 61 2.35 -21.03 -14.39
C LYS A 61 2.97 -21.01 -13.01
N ILE A 62 2.37 -21.69 -12.02
CA ILE A 62 2.86 -21.69 -10.63
C ILE A 62 4.31 -22.15 -10.54
N PRO A 63 4.74 -23.31 -11.09
CA PRO A 63 6.12 -23.77 -10.95
C PRO A 63 7.12 -22.75 -11.46
N THR A 64 6.95 -22.29 -12.71
CA THR A 64 7.83 -21.29 -13.34
C THR A 64 7.83 -19.96 -12.59
N SER A 65 6.68 -19.51 -12.09
CA SER A 65 6.56 -18.27 -11.32
C SER A 65 7.23 -18.41 -9.95
N PHE A 66 7.09 -19.55 -9.29
CA PHE A 66 7.71 -19.82 -8.00
C PHE A 66 9.23 -19.89 -8.11
N ASP A 67 9.77 -20.52 -9.19
CA ASP A 67 11.21 -20.52 -9.46
C ASP A 67 11.77 -19.12 -9.62
N ARG A 68 11.02 -18.23 -10.28
CA ARG A 68 11.38 -16.80 -10.43
C ARG A 68 11.36 -16.05 -9.11
N LEU A 69 10.44 -16.40 -8.21
CA LEU A 69 10.32 -15.78 -6.90
C LEU A 69 11.57 -16.03 -6.03
N LYS A 70 12.27 -17.16 -6.25
CA LYS A 70 13.50 -17.53 -5.51
C LYS A 70 13.33 -17.40 -3.99
N THR A 71 12.25 -17.98 -3.47
CA THR A 71 11.92 -18.00 -2.04
C THR A 71 11.53 -19.42 -1.60
N LYS A 72 11.26 -19.57 -0.32
CA LYS A 72 10.75 -20.81 0.28
C LYS A 72 9.37 -20.56 0.87
N TYR A 73 8.63 -21.64 1.06
CA TYR A 73 7.38 -21.56 1.85
C TYR A 73 7.69 -21.19 3.31
N PRO A 74 6.76 -20.52 3.99
CA PRO A 74 5.48 -20.05 3.49
C PRO A 74 5.58 -18.88 2.54
N VAL A 75 4.52 -18.66 1.74
CA VAL A 75 4.35 -17.49 0.87
C VAL A 75 3.01 -16.82 1.13
N ILE A 76 2.86 -15.58 0.68
CA ILE A 76 1.60 -14.84 0.73
C ILE A 76 0.97 -14.82 -0.66
N VAL A 77 -0.28 -15.22 -0.73
CA VAL A 77 -1.13 -15.08 -1.92
C VAL A 77 -2.03 -13.87 -1.73
N LYS A 78 -2.09 -12.99 -2.72
CA LYS A 78 -2.94 -11.78 -2.72
C LYS A 78 -3.68 -11.66 -4.04
N THR A 79 -4.95 -11.28 -4.01
CA THR A 79 -5.66 -10.80 -5.21
C THR A 79 -5.16 -9.39 -5.56
N ILE A 80 -5.11 -9.06 -6.86
CA ILE A 80 -4.68 -7.73 -7.34
C ILE A 80 -5.56 -6.63 -6.73
N ALA A 81 -6.87 -6.82 -6.75
CA ALA A 81 -7.83 -5.93 -6.09
C ALA A 81 -8.21 -6.47 -4.71
N GLY A 82 -8.56 -5.57 -3.80
CA GLY A 82 -8.99 -5.93 -2.44
C GLY A 82 -8.42 -4.97 -1.39
N SER A 83 -9.08 -4.89 -0.25
CA SER A 83 -8.68 -4.03 0.88
C SER A 83 -8.98 -4.72 2.21
N LEU A 84 -8.49 -4.14 3.31
CA LEU A 84 -8.74 -4.61 4.67
C LEU A 84 -8.23 -6.04 4.96
N GLY A 85 -7.25 -6.52 4.18
CA GLY A 85 -6.72 -7.88 4.33
C GLY A 85 -7.62 -8.98 3.76
N VAL A 86 -8.73 -8.64 3.12
CA VAL A 86 -9.56 -9.61 2.37
C VAL A 86 -8.79 -10.03 1.11
N GLY A 87 -8.75 -11.36 0.84
CA GLY A 87 -7.99 -11.91 -0.30
C GLY A 87 -6.48 -11.98 -0.05
N VAL A 88 -6.02 -11.98 1.22
CA VAL A 88 -4.63 -12.23 1.61
C VAL A 88 -4.55 -13.54 2.37
N ILE A 89 -3.82 -14.51 1.84
CA ILE A 89 -3.73 -15.88 2.36
C ILE A 89 -2.26 -16.25 2.54
N LYS A 90 -1.90 -16.77 3.72
CA LYS A 90 -0.60 -17.39 3.95
C LYS A 90 -0.67 -18.86 3.55
N VAL A 91 0.27 -19.30 2.75
CA VAL A 91 0.31 -20.62 2.14
C VAL A 91 1.60 -21.33 2.53
N GLU A 92 1.48 -22.52 3.11
CA GLU A 92 2.58 -23.21 3.76
C GLU A 92 3.32 -24.21 2.84
N ASN A 93 2.72 -24.57 1.69
CA ASN A 93 3.30 -25.54 0.75
C ASN A 93 2.68 -25.41 -0.66
N GLU A 94 3.27 -26.13 -1.62
CA GLU A 94 2.86 -26.10 -3.03
C GLU A 94 1.42 -26.56 -3.26
N GLY A 95 1.00 -27.65 -2.62
CA GLY A 95 -0.36 -28.18 -2.76
C GLY A 95 -1.42 -27.16 -2.32
N ALA A 96 -1.17 -26.46 -1.22
CA ALA A 96 -2.04 -25.38 -0.76
C ALA A 96 -1.99 -24.16 -1.72
N LEU A 97 -0.83 -23.83 -2.31
CA LEU A 97 -0.73 -22.77 -3.32
C LEU A 97 -1.55 -23.09 -4.56
N VAL A 98 -1.38 -24.29 -5.12
CA VAL A 98 -2.16 -24.76 -6.30
C VAL A 98 -3.64 -24.70 -6.02
N SER A 99 -4.11 -25.25 -4.89
CA SER A 99 -5.52 -25.25 -4.50
C SER A 99 -6.08 -23.83 -4.33
N THR A 100 -5.31 -22.94 -3.71
CA THR A 100 -5.70 -21.53 -3.51
C THR A 100 -5.87 -20.82 -4.85
N VAL A 101 -4.89 -20.96 -5.76
CA VAL A 101 -4.95 -20.35 -7.10
C VAL A 101 -6.15 -20.90 -7.89
N GLN A 102 -6.39 -22.22 -7.85
CA GLN A 102 -7.54 -22.85 -8.53
C GLN A 102 -8.89 -22.31 -8.04
N ILE A 103 -9.04 -22.11 -6.73
CA ILE A 103 -10.27 -21.57 -6.15
C ILE A 103 -10.49 -20.14 -6.63
N ILE A 104 -9.45 -19.29 -6.57
CA ILE A 104 -9.56 -17.90 -6.99
C ILE A 104 -9.86 -17.81 -8.49
N ASP A 105 -9.14 -18.56 -9.33
CA ASP A 105 -9.35 -18.59 -10.78
C ASP A 105 -10.75 -19.06 -11.17
N LYS A 106 -11.32 -19.99 -10.41
CA LYS A 106 -12.71 -20.45 -10.62
C LYS A 106 -13.76 -19.43 -10.20
N LEU A 107 -13.52 -18.69 -9.11
CA LEU A 107 -14.47 -17.70 -8.59
C LEU A 107 -14.42 -16.39 -9.39
N GLU A 108 -13.23 -15.98 -9.80
CA GLU A 108 -13.00 -14.77 -10.58
C GLU A 108 -11.99 -15.06 -11.71
N PRO A 109 -12.47 -15.61 -12.84
CA PRO A 109 -11.62 -15.92 -13.98
C PRO A 109 -10.87 -14.69 -14.48
N ASN A 110 -9.58 -14.85 -14.77
CA ASN A 110 -8.66 -13.79 -15.20
C ASN A 110 -8.31 -12.73 -14.15
N LEU A 111 -8.69 -12.90 -12.89
CA LEU A 111 -8.16 -12.09 -11.81
C LEU A 111 -6.68 -12.46 -11.60
N GLY A 112 -5.79 -11.51 -11.79
CA GLY A 112 -4.36 -11.71 -11.50
C GLY A 112 -4.14 -11.98 -10.01
N ILE A 113 -3.27 -12.94 -9.72
CA ILE A 113 -2.92 -13.37 -8.36
C ILE A 113 -1.46 -13.06 -8.12
N LEU A 114 -1.16 -12.38 -7.02
CA LEU A 114 0.22 -12.14 -6.59
C LEU A 114 0.64 -13.23 -5.62
N VAL A 115 1.77 -13.86 -5.90
CA VAL A 115 2.49 -14.72 -4.97
C VAL A 115 3.71 -13.95 -4.49
N GLN A 116 3.80 -13.76 -3.19
CA GLN A 116 4.78 -12.89 -2.54
C GLN A 116 5.54 -13.61 -1.45
N GLU A 117 6.84 -13.34 -1.34
CA GLU A 117 7.68 -13.77 -0.23
C GLU A 117 7.05 -13.38 1.12
N PHE A 118 7.01 -14.34 2.04
CA PHE A 118 6.57 -14.07 3.41
C PHE A 118 7.73 -13.51 4.23
N ILE A 119 7.56 -12.29 4.74
CA ILE A 119 8.49 -11.68 5.70
C ILE A 119 7.90 -11.86 7.09
N GLU A 120 8.56 -12.67 7.92
CA GLU A 120 8.14 -12.89 9.30
C GLU A 120 8.30 -11.61 10.12
N THR A 121 7.24 -11.23 10.80
CA THR A 121 7.23 -10.04 11.66
C THR A 121 6.24 -10.18 12.80
N LYS A 122 6.45 -9.43 13.88
CA LYS A 122 5.52 -9.32 15.01
C LYS A 122 4.54 -8.15 14.85
N PHE A 123 4.84 -7.23 13.95
CA PHE A 123 4.02 -6.05 13.65
C PHE A 123 4.36 -5.51 12.25
N ASP A 124 3.48 -4.75 11.68
CA ASP A 124 3.77 -3.84 10.59
C ASP A 124 3.66 -2.39 11.04
N VAL A 125 4.17 -1.49 10.22
CA VAL A 125 4.13 -0.05 10.47
C VAL A 125 3.34 0.62 9.35
N ARG A 126 2.35 1.45 9.72
CA ARG A 126 1.69 2.38 8.81
C ARG A 126 2.21 3.78 9.04
N VAL A 127 2.79 4.37 8.01
CA VAL A 127 3.22 5.77 7.98
C VAL A 127 2.21 6.60 7.21
N ILE A 128 1.81 7.70 7.79
CA ILE A 128 1.02 8.71 7.07
C ILE A 128 2.00 9.69 6.43
N VAL A 129 1.88 9.85 5.12
CA VAL A 129 2.62 10.85 4.36
C VAL A 129 1.63 11.89 3.86
N ILE A 130 1.92 13.18 4.13
CA ILE A 130 1.12 14.33 3.72
C ILE A 130 2.04 15.30 3.00
N ALA A 131 1.65 15.75 1.80
CA ALA A 131 2.41 16.69 0.99
C ALA A 131 3.90 16.28 0.87
N GLY A 132 4.15 14.99 0.62
CA GLY A 132 5.49 14.43 0.43
C GLY A 132 6.33 14.28 1.71
N LYS A 133 5.77 14.55 2.90
CA LYS A 133 6.46 14.45 4.19
C LYS A 133 5.85 13.40 5.10
N ALA A 134 6.70 12.60 5.74
CA ALA A 134 6.27 11.64 6.76
C ALA A 134 5.75 12.40 7.98
N HIS A 135 4.41 12.36 8.16
CA HIS A 135 3.70 13.10 9.21
C HIS A 135 3.72 12.37 10.55
N GLY A 136 3.69 11.04 10.53
CA GLY A 136 3.76 10.19 11.71
C GLY A 136 3.46 8.73 11.39
N ALA A 137 3.70 7.87 12.36
CA ALA A 137 3.58 6.42 12.19
C ALA A 137 2.90 5.73 13.36
N ILE A 138 2.27 4.61 13.05
CA ILE A 138 1.70 3.68 14.02
C ILE A 138 2.19 2.26 13.74
N MET A 139 2.53 1.56 14.79
CA MET A 139 2.76 0.12 14.78
C MET A 139 1.44 -0.63 14.96
N ARG A 140 1.22 -1.69 14.18
CA ARG A 140 0.05 -2.56 14.27
C ARG A 140 0.50 -3.98 14.59
N PRO A 141 0.30 -4.46 15.82
CA PRO A 141 0.71 -5.81 16.20
C PRO A 141 -0.01 -6.89 15.40
N VAL A 142 0.71 -7.94 15.02
CA VAL A 142 0.15 -9.18 14.46
C VAL A 142 -0.64 -9.91 15.55
N LEU A 143 -1.84 -10.38 15.24
CA LEU A 143 -2.69 -11.08 16.19
C LEU A 143 -2.19 -12.52 16.41
N LYS A 144 -2.30 -13.05 17.63
CA LYS A 144 -1.82 -14.39 18.01
C LYS A 144 -2.33 -15.55 17.12
N LYS A 145 -3.48 -15.38 16.47
CA LYS A 145 -4.12 -16.40 15.61
C LYS A 145 -4.17 -16.01 14.12
N ASP A 146 -3.50 -14.92 13.74
CA ASP A 146 -3.46 -14.43 12.37
C ASP A 146 -2.05 -13.94 12.06
N PHE A 147 -1.63 -13.98 10.82
CA PHE A 147 -0.36 -13.37 10.35
C PHE A 147 -0.54 -11.90 9.94
N ARG A 148 -1.78 -11.41 9.93
CA ARG A 148 -2.14 -10.04 9.54
C ARG A 148 -2.20 -9.13 10.76
N SER A 149 -1.83 -7.87 10.58
CA SER A 149 -1.73 -6.83 11.62
C SER A 149 -2.85 -5.78 11.51
N ASN A 150 -3.91 -6.06 10.75
CA ASN A 150 -4.92 -5.07 10.42
C ASN A 150 -5.76 -4.65 11.65
N VAL A 151 -5.90 -3.32 11.87
CA VAL A 151 -6.75 -2.74 12.94
C VAL A 151 -8.21 -3.18 12.84
N ALA A 152 -8.71 -3.39 11.61
CA ALA A 152 -10.07 -3.92 11.40
C ALA A 152 -10.28 -5.33 11.98
N LEU A 153 -9.21 -6.08 12.23
CA LEU A 153 -9.22 -7.40 12.85
C LEU A 153 -9.02 -7.35 14.37
N GLY A 154 -8.96 -6.16 14.98
CA GLY A 154 -8.85 -5.99 16.42
C GLY A 154 -7.42 -5.71 16.95
N SER A 155 -6.45 -5.48 16.07
CA SER A 155 -5.13 -5.02 16.47
C SER A 155 -5.23 -3.65 17.15
N LYS A 156 -4.55 -3.47 18.29
CA LYS A 156 -4.45 -2.17 18.98
C LYS A 156 -3.19 -1.46 18.49
N PRO A 157 -3.34 -0.38 17.70
CA PRO A 157 -2.19 0.33 17.19
C PRO A 157 -1.52 1.16 18.28
N GLU A 158 -0.20 1.30 18.18
CA GLU A 158 0.62 2.13 19.07
C GLU A 158 1.43 3.12 18.24
N LYS A 159 1.78 4.27 18.83
CA LYS A 159 2.67 5.25 18.18
C LYS A 159 4.02 4.60 17.89
N PHE A 160 4.58 4.91 16.70
CA PHE A 160 5.86 4.36 16.28
C PHE A 160 6.82 5.48 15.88
N GLU A 161 8.07 5.40 16.35
CA GLU A 161 9.12 6.35 16.00
C GLU A 161 9.92 5.81 14.80
N LEU A 162 9.95 6.60 13.73
CA LEU A 162 10.64 6.27 12.48
C LEU A 162 12.12 6.64 12.56
N THR A 163 12.98 5.82 11.97
CA THR A 163 14.34 6.22 11.63
C THR A 163 14.31 7.17 10.42
N GLU A 164 15.39 7.92 10.18
CA GLU A 164 15.51 8.79 8.99
C GLU A 164 15.44 7.98 7.69
N LEU A 165 16.01 6.78 7.67
CA LEU A 165 15.93 5.88 6.52
C LEU A 165 14.48 5.46 6.22
N GLU A 166 13.70 5.10 7.24
CA GLU A 166 12.30 4.73 7.11
C GLU A 166 11.44 5.91 6.63
N LYS A 167 11.67 7.13 7.14
CA LYS A 167 11.02 8.36 6.65
C LYS A 167 11.29 8.57 5.17
N ASN A 168 12.57 8.56 4.78
CA ASN A 168 12.99 8.77 3.40
C ASN A 168 12.37 7.74 2.44
N VAL A 169 12.30 6.47 2.84
CA VAL A 169 11.66 5.42 2.04
C VAL A 169 10.17 5.71 1.87
N CYS A 170 9.47 6.11 2.93
CA CYS A 170 8.03 6.41 2.86
C CYS A 170 7.74 7.68 2.03
N GLU A 171 8.53 8.74 2.17
CA GLU A 171 8.42 9.95 1.35
C GLU A 171 8.66 9.65 -0.14
N LYS A 172 9.70 8.88 -0.45
CA LYS A 172 9.99 8.39 -1.81
C LYS A 172 8.85 7.52 -2.36
N THR A 173 8.28 6.65 -1.52
CA THR A 173 7.14 5.81 -1.88
C THR A 173 5.90 6.66 -2.23
N ALA A 174 5.57 7.64 -1.41
CA ALA A 174 4.46 8.55 -1.68
C ALA A 174 4.65 9.31 -3.00
N LYS A 175 5.86 9.81 -3.25
CA LYS A 175 6.22 10.49 -4.50
C LYS A 175 6.05 9.56 -5.70
N SER A 176 6.47 8.30 -5.62
CA SER A 176 6.42 7.35 -6.74
C SER A 176 5.00 7.02 -7.20
N VAL A 177 4.02 7.09 -6.31
CA VAL A 177 2.60 6.88 -6.63
C VAL A 177 1.83 8.20 -6.83
N ASN A 178 2.52 9.34 -6.93
CA ASN A 178 1.92 10.68 -6.99
C ASN A 178 0.92 10.95 -5.85
N GLY A 179 1.27 10.48 -4.65
CA GLY A 179 0.39 10.54 -3.48
C GLY A 179 0.62 11.81 -2.65
N LEU A 180 -0.42 12.63 -2.55
CA LEU A 180 -0.43 13.80 -1.67
C LEU A 180 -0.75 13.45 -0.22
N TRP A 181 -1.66 12.52 -0.02
CA TRP A 181 -2.02 11.96 1.28
C TRP A 181 -2.18 10.47 1.14
N VAL A 182 -1.18 9.73 1.62
CA VAL A 182 -1.15 8.28 1.52
C VAL A 182 -0.74 7.63 2.84
N GLY A 183 -1.17 6.40 3.02
CA GLY A 183 -0.66 5.50 4.04
C GLY A 183 0.32 4.52 3.41
N VAL A 184 1.56 4.52 3.86
CA VAL A 184 2.59 3.56 3.43
C VAL A 184 2.72 2.50 4.51
N ASP A 185 2.47 1.24 4.16
CA ASP A 185 2.61 0.11 5.05
C ASP A 185 3.92 -0.61 4.78
N PHE A 186 4.71 -0.85 5.82
CA PHE A 186 5.97 -1.56 5.69
C PHE A 186 6.24 -2.52 6.85
N ILE A 187 7.10 -3.50 6.60
CA ILE A 187 7.72 -4.36 7.61
C ILE A 187 9.14 -3.85 7.84
N THR A 188 9.52 -3.65 9.11
CA THR A 188 10.85 -3.18 9.47
C THR A 188 11.93 -4.19 9.08
N SER A 189 13.10 -3.68 8.69
CA SER A 189 14.31 -4.51 8.63
C SER A 189 14.78 -4.90 10.05
N LYS A 190 15.59 -5.95 10.15
CA LYS A 190 16.27 -6.31 11.41
C LYS A 190 17.27 -5.23 11.84
N ASN A 191 17.90 -4.55 10.88
CA ASN A 191 18.82 -3.44 11.12
C ASN A 191 18.20 -2.15 10.55
N ARG A 192 17.30 -1.56 11.32
CA ARG A 192 16.48 -0.40 10.90
C ARG A 192 17.29 0.83 10.49
N GLU A 193 18.48 1.03 11.06
CA GLU A 193 19.32 2.21 10.79
C GLU A 193 20.04 2.10 9.43
N ASN A 194 20.37 0.89 8.99
CA ASN A 194 21.22 0.66 7.83
C ASN A 194 20.55 -0.08 6.68
N GLU A 195 19.36 -0.66 6.92
CA GLU A 195 18.62 -1.40 5.92
C GLU A 195 17.22 -0.85 5.72
N ALA A 196 16.87 -0.56 4.47
CA ALA A 196 15.53 -0.11 4.10
C ALA A 196 14.45 -1.12 4.53
N PRO A 197 13.29 -0.66 5.00
CA PRO A 197 12.15 -1.51 5.30
C PRO A 197 11.58 -2.14 4.03
N TYR A 198 10.77 -3.18 4.18
CA TYR A 198 10.01 -3.79 3.09
C TYR A 198 8.65 -3.10 2.96
N VAL A 199 8.46 -2.27 1.94
CA VAL A 199 7.13 -1.69 1.65
C VAL A 199 6.21 -2.79 1.13
N ILE A 200 5.05 -2.95 1.76
CA ILE A 200 4.10 -4.04 1.46
C ILE A 200 2.79 -3.56 0.85
N GLU A 201 2.40 -2.29 1.07
CA GLU A 201 1.18 -1.70 0.54
C GLU A 201 1.26 -0.16 0.58
N VAL A 202 0.56 0.49 -0.37
CA VAL A 202 0.31 1.93 -0.36
C VAL A 202 -1.19 2.17 -0.48
N ASN A 203 -1.73 3.00 0.41
CA ASN A 203 -3.16 3.31 0.49
C ASN A 203 -3.42 4.77 0.16
N SER A 204 -4.14 5.07 -0.92
CA SER A 204 -4.50 6.43 -1.32
C SER A 204 -5.61 7.08 -0.48
N SER A 205 -6.23 6.32 0.43
CA SER A 205 -7.22 6.81 1.39
C SER A 205 -7.04 6.05 2.71
N PRO A 206 -5.99 6.37 3.48
CA PRO A 206 -5.67 5.66 4.70
C PRO A 206 -6.73 5.89 5.77
N GLY A 207 -7.13 4.81 6.45
CA GLY A 207 -8.05 4.92 7.59
C GLY A 207 -7.44 5.73 8.74
N THR A 208 -8.19 6.70 9.24
CA THR A 208 -7.72 7.65 10.25
C THR A 208 -7.94 7.21 11.70
N LYS A 209 -8.88 6.27 11.93
CA LYS A 209 -9.27 5.85 13.29
C LYS A 209 -8.09 5.28 14.08
N GLY A 210 -7.39 4.29 13.53
CA GLY A 210 -6.24 3.66 14.22
C GLY A 210 -5.12 4.66 14.54
N TYR A 211 -4.88 5.60 13.62
CA TYR A 211 -3.91 6.66 13.82
C TYR A 211 -4.34 7.59 14.97
N LYS A 212 -5.61 8.04 14.98
CA LYS A 212 -6.17 8.86 16.07
C LYS A 212 -6.12 8.15 17.41
N ASP A 213 -6.47 6.86 17.44
CA ASP A 213 -6.49 6.07 18.68
C ASP A 213 -5.08 5.95 19.28
N ALA A 214 -4.05 5.77 18.45
CA ALA A 214 -2.66 5.63 18.89
C ALA A 214 -1.96 6.96 19.23
N THR A 215 -2.20 8.01 18.41
CA THR A 215 -1.46 9.28 18.52
C THR A 215 -2.21 10.39 19.24
N LYS A 216 -3.53 10.26 19.41
CA LYS A 216 -4.46 11.28 19.93
C LYS A 216 -4.55 12.53 19.06
N THR A 217 -4.01 12.50 17.84
CA THR A 217 -4.05 13.63 16.88
C THR A 217 -5.22 13.51 15.91
N ASN A 218 -5.69 14.66 15.41
CA ASN A 218 -6.75 14.70 14.39
C ASN A 218 -6.14 14.79 13.00
N LEU A 219 -5.83 13.64 12.42
CA LEU A 219 -5.22 13.54 11.10
C LEU A 219 -5.99 14.27 10.01
N VAL A 220 -7.33 14.26 10.05
CA VAL A 220 -8.18 14.95 9.05
C VAL A 220 -7.95 16.46 9.12
N LYS A 221 -7.84 17.03 10.34
CA LYS A 221 -7.53 18.45 10.52
C LYS A 221 -6.15 18.78 9.91
N ASP A 222 -5.15 17.94 10.16
CA ASP A 222 -3.79 18.16 9.67
C ASP A 222 -3.73 18.13 8.13
N VAL A 223 -4.42 17.16 7.51
CA VAL A 223 -4.57 17.07 6.05
C VAL A 223 -5.24 18.33 5.50
N MET A 224 -6.39 18.72 6.06
CA MET A 224 -7.13 19.91 5.62
C MET A 224 -6.28 21.17 5.75
N THR A 225 -5.63 21.37 6.91
CA THR A 225 -4.77 22.55 7.13
C THR A 225 -3.62 22.61 6.13
N THR A 226 -3.01 21.45 5.82
CA THR A 226 -1.90 21.38 4.87
C THR A 226 -2.34 21.80 3.47
N PHE A 227 -3.46 21.26 2.97
CA PHE A 227 -3.89 21.50 1.58
C PHE A 227 -4.73 22.77 1.38
N LEU A 228 -5.24 23.38 2.43
CA LEU A 228 -5.81 24.73 2.36
C LEU A 228 -4.73 25.80 2.10
N ASN A 229 -3.49 25.54 2.49
CA ASN A 229 -2.35 26.39 2.13
C ASN A 229 -1.68 25.86 0.84
N ARG A 230 -1.88 26.58 -0.27
CA ARG A 230 -1.35 26.25 -1.61
C ARG A 230 0.18 26.08 -1.61
N GLU A 231 0.91 26.88 -0.84
CA GLU A 231 2.37 26.83 -0.78
C GLU A 231 2.92 25.48 -0.27
N ASN A 232 2.13 24.74 0.51
CA ASN A 232 2.57 23.48 1.09
C ASN A 232 2.65 22.34 0.07
N TRP A 233 1.95 22.42 -1.05
CA TRP A 233 1.88 21.35 -2.03
C TRP A 233 2.21 21.76 -3.47
N LEU A 234 2.16 23.05 -3.80
CA LEU A 234 2.40 23.53 -5.16
C LEU A 234 3.82 23.20 -5.67
N LYS A 235 4.80 23.09 -4.77
CA LYS A 235 6.20 22.75 -5.09
C LYS A 235 6.44 21.26 -5.33
N LEU A 236 5.40 20.43 -5.16
CA LEU A 236 5.51 18.98 -5.33
C LEU A 236 5.16 18.60 -6.76
N GLU A 237 6.02 17.81 -7.41
CA GLU A 237 5.66 17.19 -8.67
C GLU A 237 4.58 16.09 -8.46
N PRO A 238 3.60 15.95 -9.37
CA PRO A 238 3.45 16.69 -10.65
C PRO A 238 2.71 18.04 -10.56
N PHE A 239 2.39 18.51 -9.36
CA PHE A 239 1.52 19.69 -9.15
C PHE A 239 2.19 21.00 -9.56
N GLN A 240 3.51 21.09 -9.43
CA GLN A 240 4.27 22.23 -9.91
C GLN A 240 4.10 22.42 -11.42
N SER A 241 4.12 21.34 -12.20
CA SER A 241 3.95 21.40 -13.65
C SER A 241 2.50 21.64 -14.08
N ILE A 242 1.52 21.34 -13.23
CA ILE A 242 0.09 21.51 -13.55
C ILE A 242 -0.45 22.89 -13.11
N TYR A 243 0.03 23.40 -11.98
CA TYR A 243 -0.55 24.58 -11.30
C TYR A 243 0.50 25.67 -10.96
N GLY A 244 1.75 25.48 -11.33
CA GLY A 244 2.88 26.33 -10.93
C GLY A 244 3.11 27.57 -11.79
N GLU A 245 2.38 27.78 -12.88
CA GLU A 245 2.56 28.86 -13.85
C GLU A 245 1.58 30.04 -13.68
N GLU A 246 0.98 30.22 -12.50
CA GLU A 246 0.18 31.40 -12.17
C GLU A 246 0.92 32.36 -11.24
#